data_0cde219a5be09c4f44942637d91531b0
#
_entry.id   0cde219a5be09c4f44942637d91531b0
#
_cell.length_a   1.000
_cell.length_b   1.000
_cell.length_c   1.000
_cell.angle_alpha   90.00
_cell.angle_beta   90.00
_cell.angle_gamma   90.00
#
_symmetry.space_group_name_H-M   'P 1'
#
loop_
_entity.id
_entity.type
_entity.pdbx_description
1 polymer ?
#
loop_
_entity_poly.entity_id
_entity_poly.type
_entity_poly.pdbx_seq_one_letter_code
_entity_poly.pdbx_strand_id
1 'polypeptide(L)'
;MTNYKDIYMLTNADIEGGYRYAGKIYSFNEEKADELIKAGQAKYPYSSLENQWREKAKKLGEDFDKESESIRSNERLTEEARQEDIKSLIEKYDKEFNLTQYLYTKCIDDGLALAKKIEGIAPLKATNQFDMEKVRQEVGVMMSELIMANDFSEAVSYLERKVEVADREIARELLSKFVTIKSQLDELNQGDSVARAMSNTKVRSLYEDLKRTAADEKQVEASSKIALYSALKDHRNDITWKWRQKKIAMETAKKRSL
;
A
#
# COMPACT_ATOMS: atom_id res chain seq x y z
N MET A 1 17.03 -17.51 -18.17
CA MET A 1 16.67 -17.11 -16.80
C MET A 1 15.30 -16.44 -16.85
N THR A 2 14.33 -16.96 -16.14
CA THR A 2 12.97 -16.38 -16.11
C THR A 2 13.02 -15.08 -15.28
N ASN A 3 12.73 -13.94 -15.92
CA ASN A 3 12.64 -12.67 -15.21
C ASN A 3 11.32 -12.63 -14.43
N TYR A 4 11.39 -12.35 -13.14
CA TYR A 4 10.21 -12.10 -12.30
C TYR A 4 10.03 -10.62 -12.06
N LYS A 5 8.78 -10.16 -12.13
CA LYS A 5 8.36 -8.79 -11.83
C LYS A 5 7.40 -8.79 -10.65
N ASP A 6 7.61 -7.86 -9.73
CA ASP A 6 6.67 -7.61 -8.64
C ASP A 6 5.51 -6.76 -9.16
N ILE A 7 4.28 -7.16 -8.86
CA ILE A 7 3.07 -6.40 -9.17
C ILE A 7 2.17 -6.28 -7.94
N TYR A 8 1.49 -5.15 -7.82
CA TYR A 8 0.50 -4.86 -6.80
C TYR A 8 -0.89 -5.16 -7.35
N MET A 9 -1.61 -6.09 -6.72
CA MET A 9 -2.95 -6.50 -7.16
C MET A 9 -3.98 -5.42 -6.80
N LEU A 10 -4.77 -5.03 -7.79
CA LEU A 10 -5.88 -4.07 -7.64
C LEU A 10 -7.20 -4.79 -7.36
N THR A 11 -7.34 -6.02 -7.86
CA THR A 11 -8.51 -6.88 -7.68
C THR A 11 -8.10 -8.26 -7.19
N ASN A 12 -9.02 -8.97 -6.55
CA ASN A 12 -8.84 -10.39 -6.27
C ASN A 12 -8.85 -11.19 -7.56
N ALA A 13 -7.96 -12.16 -7.70
CA ALA A 13 -7.91 -13.01 -8.89
C ALA A 13 -7.50 -14.44 -8.51
N ASP A 14 -8.11 -15.42 -9.18
CA ASP A 14 -7.65 -16.81 -9.16
C ASP A 14 -6.67 -16.98 -10.33
N ILE A 15 -5.41 -17.21 -10.01
CA ILE A 15 -4.30 -17.29 -10.97
C ILE A 15 -3.62 -18.65 -10.75
N GLU A 16 -3.06 -19.24 -11.79
CA GLU A 16 -2.28 -20.47 -11.70
C GLU A 16 -1.33 -20.44 -10.51
N GLY A 17 -1.48 -21.37 -9.57
CA GLY A 17 -0.74 -21.43 -8.31
C GLY A 17 -1.45 -20.83 -7.10
N GLY A 18 -2.71 -20.37 -7.24
CA GLY A 18 -3.62 -20.02 -6.14
C GLY A 18 -4.23 -18.65 -6.18
N TYR A 19 -5.10 -18.41 -5.24
CA TYR A 19 -5.85 -17.16 -5.11
C TYR A 19 -4.95 -15.99 -4.69
N ARG A 20 -5.07 -14.86 -5.37
CA ARG A 20 -4.33 -13.63 -5.11
C ARG A 20 -5.27 -12.53 -4.62
N TYR A 21 -4.92 -11.91 -3.51
CA TYR A 21 -5.74 -10.90 -2.87
C TYR A 21 -5.36 -9.49 -3.36
N ALA A 22 -6.36 -8.66 -3.57
CA ALA A 22 -6.17 -7.22 -3.79
C ALA A 22 -5.40 -6.58 -2.62
N GLY A 23 -4.64 -5.54 -2.91
CA GLY A 23 -3.85 -4.84 -1.89
C GLY A 23 -2.55 -5.55 -1.47
N LYS A 24 -2.16 -6.62 -2.14
CA LYS A 24 -0.91 -7.36 -1.90
C LYS A 24 0.02 -7.33 -3.10
N ILE A 25 1.32 -7.52 -2.83
CA ILE A 25 2.34 -7.60 -3.86
C ILE A 25 2.70 -9.08 -4.07
N TYR A 26 2.81 -9.47 -5.33
CA TYR A 26 3.22 -10.82 -5.74
C TYR A 26 4.23 -10.73 -6.87
N SER A 27 5.15 -11.71 -6.92
CA SER A 27 6.13 -11.84 -7.99
C SER A 27 5.64 -12.85 -9.03
N PHE A 28 5.53 -12.43 -10.29
CA PHE A 28 5.17 -13.26 -11.42
C PHE A 28 6.27 -13.22 -12.48
N ASN A 29 6.30 -14.21 -13.39
CA ASN A 29 7.12 -14.07 -14.58
C ASN A 29 6.66 -12.83 -15.38
N GLU A 30 7.55 -12.29 -16.19
CA GLU A 30 7.33 -11.03 -16.91
C GLU A 30 6.07 -11.05 -17.77
N GLU A 31 5.83 -12.15 -18.50
CA GLU A 31 4.68 -12.31 -19.38
C GLU A 31 3.35 -12.24 -18.62
N LYS A 32 3.24 -12.98 -17.51
CA LYS A 32 2.03 -12.98 -16.69
C LYS A 32 1.81 -11.66 -15.95
N ALA A 33 2.88 -11.03 -15.50
CA ALA A 33 2.81 -9.71 -14.89
C ALA A 33 2.24 -8.68 -15.87
N ASP A 34 2.74 -8.66 -17.12
CA ASP A 34 2.29 -7.73 -18.15
C ASP A 34 0.85 -8.02 -18.60
N GLU A 35 0.41 -9.29 -18.64
CA GLU A 35 -0.97 -9.68 -18.88
C GLU A 35 -1.92 -9.08 -17.82
N LEU A 36 -1.60 -9.27 -16.53
CA LEU A 36 -2.44 -8.78 -15.42
C LEU A 36 -2.51 -7.25 -15.39
N ILE A 37 -1.42 -6.57 -15.74
CA ILE A 37 -1.39 -5.11 -15.82
C ILE A 37 -2.25 -4.62 -17.00
N LYS A 38 -2.14 -5.25 -18.17
CA LYS A 38 -2.97 -4.92 -19.35
C LYS A 38 -4.46 -5.16 -19.10
N ALA A 39 -4.78 -6.19 -18.31
CA ALA A 39 -6.15 -6.47 -17.89
C ALA A 39 -6.68 -5.49 -16.81
N GLY A 40 -5.87 -4.56 -16.31
CA GLY A 40 -6.24 -3.63 -15.24
C GLY A 40 -6.40 -4.29 -13.85
N GLN A 41 -5.97 -5.54 -13.69
CA GLN A 41 -6.06 -6.29 -12.43
C GLN A 41 -4.91 -6.00 -11.48
N ALA A 42 -3.81 -5.46 -12.00
CA ALA A 42 -2.61 -5.14 -11.25
C ALA A 42 -1.93 -3.86 -11.77
N LYS A 43 -0.98 -3.35 -11.02
CA LYS A 43 -0.06 -2.27 -11.44
C LYS A 43 1.34 -2.52 -10.91
N TYR A 44 2.33 -1.85 -11.51
CA TYR A 44 3.67 -1.84 -10.92
C TYR A 44 3.64 -1.11 -9.57
N PRO A 45 4.24 -1.70 -8.52
CA PRO A 45 4.16 -1.14 -7.17
C PRO A 45 5.13 0.03 -6.93
N TYR A 46 6.12 0.20 -7.80
CA TYR A 46 7.21 1.15 -7.59
C TYR A 46 7.01 2.41 -8.43
N SER A 47 7.11 3.57 -7.79
CA SER A 47 7.23 4.85 -8.46
C SER A 47 8.64 5.01 -9.06
N SER A 48 8.87 6.11 -9.79
CA SER A 48 10.20 6.43 -10.33
C SER A 48 11.27 6.54 -9.23
N LEU A 49 10.89 6.99 -8.02
CA LEU A 49 11.81 7.19 -6.91
C LEU A 49 12.24 5.84 -6.28
N GLU A 50 11.28 4.93 -6.03
CA GLU A 50 11.60 3.60 -5.52
C GLU A 50 12.41 2.79 -6.55
N ASN A 51 12.09 2.91 -7.84
CA ASN A 51 12.84 2.27 -8.91
C ASN A 51 14.29 2.75 -8.97
N GLN A 52 14.55 4.03 -8.73
CA GLN A 52 15.91 4.57 -8.71
C GLN A 52 16.80 3.85 -7.68
N TRP A 53 16.29 3.56 -6.50
CA TRP A 53 17.06 2.83 -5.48
C TRP A 53 17.27 1.37 -5.85
N ARG A 54 16.29 0.72 -6.47
CA ARG A 54 16.41 -0.67 -6.95
C ARG A 54 17.45 -0.78 -8.07
N GLU A 55 17.42 0.13 -9.02
CA GLU A 55 18.43 0.20 -10.09
C GLU A 55 19.82 0.53 -9.54
N LYS A 56 19.92 1.40 -8.54
CA LYS A 56 21.19 1.68 -7.85
C LYS A 56 21.75 0.40 -7.20
N ALA A 57 20.92 -0.37 -6.48
CA ALA A 57 21.35 -1.62 -5.87
C ALA A 57 21.82 -2.65 -6.94
N LYS A 58 21.11 -2.74 -8.08
CA LYS A 58 21.51 -3.60 -9.19
C LYS A 58 22.87 -3.19 -9.76
N LYS A 59 23.05 -1.89 -10.03
CA LYS A 59 24.32 -1.35 -10.54
C LYS A 59 25.48 -1.59 -9.59
N LEU A 60 25.28 -1.38 -8.28
CA LEU A 60 26.31 -1.71 -7.28
C LEU A 60 26.73 -3.19 -7.36
N GLY A 61 25.80 -4.11 -7.61
CA GLY A 61 26.12 -5.52 -7.79
C GLY A 61 26.94 -5.79 -9.04
N GLU A 62 26.61 -5.15 -10.15
CA GLU A 62 27.34 -5.25 -11.42
C GLU A 62 28.74 -4.65 -11.32
N ASP A 63 28.88 -3.50 -10.66
CA ASP A 63 30.17 -2.82 -10.45
C ASP A 63 31.08 -3.64 -9.52
N PHE A 64 30.53 -4.21 -8.43
CA PHE A 64 31.28 -5.15 -7.60
C PHE A 64 31.80 -6.35 -8.38
N ASP A 65 30.98 -6.94 -9.26
CA ASP A 65 31.40 -8.10 -10.07
C ASP A 65 32.58 -7.75 -10.97
N LYS A 66 32.53 -6.60 -11.64
CA LYS A 66 33.60 -6.12 -12.50
C LYS A 66 34.89 -5.84 -11.72
N GLU A 67 34.78 -5.11 -10.58
CA GLU A 67 35.95 -4.78 -9.76
C GLU A 67 36.56 -6.07 -9.15
N SER A 68 35.72 -7.00 -8.67
CA SER A 68 36.23 -8.26 -8.09
C SER A 68 36.92 -9.17 -9.13
N GLU A 69 36.37 -9.22 -10.35
CA GLU A 69 37.01 -9.97 -11.45
C GLU A 69 38.35 -9.34 -11.85
N SER A 70 38.44 -8.02 -11.91
CA SER A 70 39.68 -7.30 -12.18
C SER A 70 40.79 -7.61 -11.14
N ILE A 71 40.40 -7.70 -9.85
CA ILE A 71 41.38 -8.09 -8.79
C ILE A 71 41.80 -9.54 -8.95
N ARG A 72 40.87 -10.46 -9.23
CA ARG A 72 41.15 -11.90 -9.37
C ARG A 72 42.02 -12.21 -10.56
N SER A 73 41.82 -11.52 -11.68
CA SER A 73 42.58 -11.72 -12.91
C SER A 73 43.91 -10.96 -12.93
N ASN A 74 44.26 -10.20 -11.90
CA ASN A 74 45.51 -9.46 -11.84
C ASN A 74 46.67 -10.37 -11.45
N GLU A 75 47.43 -10.79 -12.45
CA GLU A 75 48.59 -11.67 -12.29
C GLU A 75 49.78 -11.02 -11.53
N ARG A 76 49.75 -9.68 -11.34
CA ARG A 76 50.81 -8.96 -10.60
C ARG A 76 50.66 -9.04 -9.09
N LEU A 77 49.47 -9.43 -8.60
CA LEU A 77 49.20 -9.56 -7.19
C LEU A 77 49.48 -10.97 -6.69
N THR A 78 50.04 -11.09 -5.48
CA THR A 78 50.10 -12.37 -4.78
C THR A 78 48.68 -12.81 -4.37
N GLU A 79 48.52 -14.08 -4.03
CA GLU A 79 47.19 -14.58 -3.60
C GLU A 79 46.74 -13.89 -2.33
N GLU A 80 47.67 -13.64 -1.37
CA GLU A 80 47.35 -12.91 -0.12
C GLU A 80 46.88 -11.48 -0.42
N ALA A 81 47.58 -10.76 -1.32
CA ALA A 81 47.19 -9.41 -1.71
C ALA A 81 45.83 -9.38 -2.39
N ARG A 82 45.51 -10.34 -3.28
CA ARG A 82 44.18 -10.45 -3.88
C ARG A 82 43.09 -10.66 -2.84
N GLN A 83 43.33 -11.52 -1.85
CA GLN A 83 42.35 -11.77 -0.77
C GLN A 83 42.15 -10.55 0.10
N GLU A 84 43.16 -9.75 0.40
CA GLU A 84 43.05 -8.51 1.15
C GLU A 84 42.29 -7.43 0.36
N ASP A 85 42.59 -7.28 -0.94
CA ASP A 85 41.89 -6.36 -1.82
C ASP A 85 40.41 -6.73 -1.96
N ILE A 86 40.10 -8.02 -2.15
CA ILE A 86 38.69 -8.50 -2.19
C ILE A 86 37.98 -8.24 -0.88
N LYS A 87 38.64 -8.44 0.27
CA LYS A 87 38.06 -8.14 1.58
C LYS A 87 37.72 -6.63 1.72
N SER A 88 38.65 -5.78 1.35
CA SER A 88 38.48 -4.33 1.35
C SER A 88 37.34 -3.89 0.42
N LEU A 89 37.25 -4.52 -0.76
CA LEU A 89 36.18 -4.31 -1.72
C LEU A 89 34.82 -4.70 -1.14
N ILE A 90 34.70 -5.84 -0.48
CA ILE A 90 33.46 -6.28 0.20
C ILE A 90 33.05 -5.27 1.26
N GLU A 91 33.96 -4.77 2.09
CA GLU A 91 33.67 -3.78 3.12
C GLU A 91 33.19 -2.44 2.53
N LYS A 92 33.78 -2.00 1.41
CA LYS A 92 33.35 -0.82 0.65
C LYS A 92 31.91 -0.98 0.17
N TYR A 93 31.62 -2.06 -0.55
CA TYR A 93 30.30 -2.30 -1.13
C TYR A 93 29.23 -2.61 -0.08
N ASP A 94 29.57 -3.25 1.02
CA ASP A 94 28.65 -3.50 2.13
C ASP A 94 28.12 -2.18 2.72
N LYS A 95 28.96 -1.17 2.88
CA LYS A 95 28.55 0.18 3.32
C LYS A 95 27.60 0.83 2.30
N GLU A 96 27.90 0.73 1.01
CA GLU A 96 27.08 1.30 -0.06
C GLU A 96 25.71 0.62 -0.17
N PHE A 97 25.67 -0.71 -0.06
CA PHE A 97 24.43 -1.47 -0.06
C PHE A 97 23.57 -1.15 1.17
N ASN A 98 24.17 -1.07 2.36
CA ASN A 98 23.47 -0.72 3.59
C ASN A 98 22.88 0.70 3.52
N LEU A 99 23.65 1.67 2.99
CA LEU A 99 23.15 3.03 2.76
C LEU A 99 22.00 3.05 1.75
N THR A 100 22.12 2.30 0.66
CA THR A 100 21.09 2.21 -0.39
C THR A 100 19.80 1.60 0.17
N GLN A 101 19.90 0.54 0.97
CA GLN A 101 18.75 -0.06 1.66
C GLN A 101 18.09 0.91 2.64
N TYR A 102 18.88 1.61 3.43
CA TYR A 102 18.37 2.62 4.37
C TYR A 102 17.59 3.72 3.65
N LEU A 103 18.15 4.28 2.58
CA LEU A 103 17.51 5.35 1.80
C LEU A 103 16.23 4.88 1.10
N TYR A 104 16.21 3.65 0.60
CA TYR A 104 15.01 3.03 0.04
C TYR A 104 13.91 2.88 1.09
N THR A 105 14.25 2.33 2.27
CA THR A 105 13.27 2.17 3.36
C THR A 105 12.72 3.52 3.82
N LYS A 106 13.61 4.50 3.97
CA LYS A 106 13.22 5.87 4.31
C LYS A 106 12.28 6.49 3.29
N CYS A 107 12.54 6.29 2.00
CA CYS A 107 11.67 6.77 0.92
C CYS A 107 10.23 6.25 1.06
N ILE A 108 10.07 4.95 1.37
CA ILE A 108 8.75 4.33 1.60
C ILE A 108 8.09 4.89 2.87
N ASP A 109 8.84 5.03 3.96
CA ASP A 109 8.33 5.57 5.23
C ASP A 109 7.87 7.03 5.08
N ASP A 110 8.67 7.86 4.42
CA ASP A 110 8.34 9.27 4.15
C ASP A 110 7.10 9.37 3.24
N GLY A 111 7.02 8.53 2.20
CA GLY A 111 5.85 8.44 1.32
C GLY A 111 4.59 8.04 2.06
N LEU A 112 4.67 7.04 2.95
CA LEU A 112 3.56 6.62 3.80
C LEU A 112 3.12 7.73 4.77
N ALA A 113 4.08 8.40 5.41
CA ALA A 113 3.79 9.50 6.32
C ALA A 113 3.10 10.67 5.60
N LEU A 114 3.58 11.04 4.41
CA LEU A 114 2.98 12.09 3.59
C LEU A 114 1.55 11.71 3.17
N ALA A 115 1.33 10.48 2.69
CA ALA A 115 0.02 10.01 2.29
C ALA A 115 -0.99 10.03 3.47
N LYS A 116 -0.58 9.57 4.66
CA LYS A 116 -1.40 9.66 5.88
C LYS A 116 -1.74 11.10 6.27
N LYS A 117 -0.79 12.03 6.10
CA LYS A 117 -1.03 13.45 6.35
C LYS A 117 -2.08 14.02 5.39
N ILE A 118 -2.00 13.71 4.10
CA ILE A 118 -2.96 14.16 3.09
C ILE A 118 -4.33 13.55 3.35
N GLU A 119 -4.43 12.26 3.67
CA GLU A 119 -5.69 11.59 4.01
C GLU A 119 -6.36 12.23 5.23
N GLY A 120 -5.58 12.59 6.26
CA GLY A 120 -6.09 13.20 7.50
C GLY A 120 -6.52 14.66 7.36
N ILE A 121 -6.12 15.36 6.29
CA ILE A 121 -6.54 16.73 6.03
C ILE A 121 -7.82 16.68 5.20
N ALA A 122 -8.98 16.83 5.85
CA ALA A 122 -10.25 17.08 5.15
C ALA A 122 -10.16 18.46 4.47
N PRO A 123 -10.18 18.57 3.15
CA PRO A 123 -10.19 19.87 2.51
C PRO A 123 -11.52 20.55 2.76
N LEU A 124 -11.50 21.57 3.59
CA LEU A 124 -12.60 22.53 3.74
C LEU A 124 -12.61 23.42 2.49
N LYS A 125 -12.98 22.87 1.32
CA LYS A 125 -13.29 23.73 0.19
C LYS A 125 -14.63 24.39 0.46
N ALA A 126 -14.62 25.72 0.47
CA ALA A 126 -15.83 26.52 0.54
C ALA A 126 -16.71 26.18 -0.66
N THR A 127 -17.76 25.41 -0.42
CA THR A 127 -18.89 25.25 -1.33
C THR A 127 -19.71 26.53 -1.26
N ASN A 128 -20.41 26.89 -2.33
CA ASN A 128 -21.28 28.04 -2.35
C ASN A 128 -22.28 27.94 -1.20
N GLN A 129 -22.45 28.99 -0.40
CA GLN A 129 -23.30 28.97 0.81
C GLN A 129 -24.76 28.53 0.51
N PHE A 130 -25.24 28.85 -0.68
CA PHE A 130 -26.56 28.45 -1.15
C PHE A 130 -26.68 26.92 -1.39
N ASP A 131 -25.65 26.30 -1.92
CA ASP A 131 -25.65 24.84 -2.16
C ASP A 131 -25.58 24.07 -0.84
N MET A 132 -24.85 24.60 0.16
CA MET A 132 -24.78 24.01 1.49
C MET A 132 -26.11 24.05 2.25
N GLU A 133 -26.95 25.08 2.06
CA GLU A 133 -28.27 25.16 2.66
C GLU A 133 -29.17 24.04 2.11
N LYS A 134 -29.18 23.82 0.80
CA LYS A 134 -29.92 22.71 0.17
C LYS A 134 -29.45 21.35 0.69
N VAL A 135 -28.13 21.15 0.77
CA VAL A 135 -27.53 19.92 1.31
C VAL A 135 -28.02 19.66 2.74
N ARG A 136 -28.01 20.68 3.60
CA ARG A 136 -28.52 20.54 4.98
C ARG A 136 -30.00 20.22 5.05
N GLN A 137 -30.79 20.83 4.18
CA GLN A 137 -32.25 20.54 4.11
C GLN A 137 -32.47 19.09 3.65
N GLU A 138 -31.77 18.63 2.63
CA GLU A 138 -31.86 17.26 2.12
C GLU A 138 -31.44 16.23 3.18
N VAL A 139 -30.29 16.45 3.83
CA VAL A 139 -29.86 15.61 4.95
C VAL A 139 -30.83 15.66 6.12
N GLY A 140 -31.45 16.83 6.39
CA GLY A 140 -32.50 16.97 7.39
C GLY A 140 -33.69 16.06 7.09
N VAL A 141 -34.12 15.99 5.84
CA VAL A 141 -35.20 15.06 5.39
C VAL A 141 -34.74 13.61 5.58
N MET A 142 -33.54 13.25 5.17
CA MET A 142 -32.99 11.89 5.34
C MET A 142 -32.94 11.48 6.82
N MET A 143 -32.57 12.40 7.71
CA MET A 143 -32.58 12.15 9.17
C MET A 143 -33.97 11.93 9.71
N SER A 144 -34.97 12.68 9.20
CA SER A 144 -36.37 12.51 9.61
C SER A 144 -36.92 11.15 9.15
N GLU A 145 -36.60 10.73 7.91
CA GLU A 145 -36.99 9.42 7.39
C GLU A 145 -36.30 8.27 8.16
N LEU A 146 -35.04 8.46 8.58
CA LEU A 146 -34.34 7.51 9.43
C LEU A 146 -35.01 7.29 10.79
N ILE A 147 -35.54 8.37 11.42
CA ILE A 147 -36.24 8.28 12.70
C ILE A 147 -37.57 7.51 12.55
N MET A 148 -38.15 7.52 11.36
CA MET A 148 -39.42 6.82 11.07
C MET A 148 -39.24 5.34 10.76
N ALA A 149 -38.00 4.84 10.66
CA ALA A 149 -37.74 3.43 10.42
C ALA A 149 -38.20 2.57 11.60
N ASN A 150 -38.83 1.43 11.30
CA ASN A 150 -39.39 0.54 12.32
C ASN A 150 -38.37 -0.38 12.97
N ASP A 151 -37.29 -0.71 12.25
CA ASP A 151 -36.25 -1.61 12.73
C ASP A 151 -34.87 -1.26 12.15
N PHE A 152 -33.84 -1.87 12.72
CA PHE A 152 -32.45 -1.66 12.33
C PHE A 152 -32.19 -2.01 10.86
N SER A 153 -32.78 -3.07 10.33
CA SER A 153 -32.53 -3.52 8.94
C SER A 153 -33.09 -2.54 7.93
N GLU A 154 -34.30 -2.04 8.18
CA GLU A 154 -34.94 -1.00 7.37
C GLU A 154 -34.13 0.28 7.39
N ALA A 155 -33.72 0.74 8.57
CA ALA A 155 -32.91 1.94 8.75
C ALA A 155 -31.56 1.86 7.99
N VAL A 156 -30.84 0.74 8.12
CA VAL A 156 -29.56 0.54 7.43
C VAL A 156 -29.77 0.46 5.91
N SER A 157 -30.74 -0.32 5.44
CA SER A 157 -31.02 -0.45 4.00
C SER A 157 -31.46 0.87 3.37
N TYR A 158 -32.16 1.71 4.13
CA TYR A 158 -32.49 3.07 3.71
C TYR A 158 -31.21 3.91 3.51
N LEU A 159 -30.35 3.93 4.52
CA LEU A 159 -29.10 4.70 4.46
C LEU A 159 -28.15 4.20 3.36
N GLU A 160 -28.00 2.88 3.20
CA GLU A 160 -27.18 2.29 2.13
C GLU A 160 -27.62 2.78 0.75
N ARG A 161 -28.93 2.75 0.45
CA ARG A 161 -29.48 3.27 -0.81
C ARG A 161 -29.23 4.77 -1.00
N LYS A 162 -29.33 5.56 0.08
CA LYS A 162 -29.07 7.01 0.02
C LYS A 162 -27.58 7.31 -0.21
N VAL A 163 -26.70 6.56 0.44
CA VAL A 163 -25.23 6.70 0.29
C VAL A 163 -24.79 6.32 -1.11
N GLU A 164 -25.40 5.30 -1.72
CA GLU A 164 -25.07 4.85 -3.09
C GLU A 164 -25.29 5.96 -4.14
N VAL A 165 -26.29 6.81 -3.94
CA VAL A 165 -26.64 7.90 -4.88
C VAL A 165 -26.23 9.29 -4.39
N ALA A 166 -25.68 9.39 -3.16
CA ALA A 166 -25.28 10.66 -2.58
C ALA A 166 -24.11 11.29 -3.35
N ASP A 167 -24.19 12.59 -3.56
CA ASP A 167 -22.99 13.34 -3.94
C ASP A 167 -22.05 13.53 -2.73
N ARG A 168 -20.87 14.07 -3.01
CA ARG A 168 -19.81 14.25 -2.01
C ARG A 168 -20.21 15.17 -0.88
N GLU A 169 -20.97 16.23 -1.14
CA GLU A 169 -21.39 17.24 -0.18
C GLU A 169 -22.45 16.65 0.76
N ILE A 170 -23.40 15.88 0.26
CA ILE A 170 -24.40 15.13 1.06
C ILE A 170 -23.68 14.11 1.95
N ALA A 171 -22.74 13.34 1.41
CA ALA A 171 -21.97 12.37 2.18
C ALA A 171 -21.18 13.01 3.32
N ARG A 172 -20.60 14.21 3.11
CA ARG A 172 -19.91 14.99 4.14
C ARG A 172 -20.84 15.46 5.24
N GLU A 173 -22.02 15.96 4.89
CA GLU A 173 -23.01 16.40 5.87
C GLU A 173 -23.54 15.20 6.67
N LEU A 174 -23.80 14.05 6.04
CA LEU A 174 -24.16 12.80 6.73
C LEU A 174 -23.06 12.34 7.68
N LEU A 175 -21.77 12.41 7.27
CA LEU A 175 -20.64 12.12 8.17
C LEU A 175 -20.61 13.05 9.37
N SER A 176 -20.90 14.34 9.20
CA SER A 176 -20.95 15.30 10.30
C SER A 176 -22.02 14.93 11.35
N LYS A 177 -23.06 14.25 10.93
CA LYS A 177 -24.17 13.77 11.76
C LYS A 177 -24.07 12.29 12.13
N PHE A 178 -22.95 11.63 11.81
CA PHE A 178 -22.85 10.17 11.95
C PHE A 178 -22.98 9.68 13.39
N VAL A 179 -22.58 10.48 14.37
CA VAL A 179 -22.78 10.15 15.80
C VAL A 179 -24.26 10.03 16.11
N THR A 180 -25.08 10.96 15.61
CA THR A 180 -26.56 10.94 15.78
C THR A 180 -27.17 9.75 15.05
N ILE A 181 -26.75 9.51 13.80
CA ILE A 181 -27.17 8.34 12.99
C ILE A 181 -26.88 7.04 13.75
N LYS A 182 -25.65 6.91 14.26
CA LYS A 182 -25.24 5.73 15.03
C LYS A 182 -26.08 5.53 16.27
N SER A 183 -26.38 6.60 17.06
CA SER A 183 -27.22 6.50 18.23
C SER A 183 -28.62 5.99 17.88
N GLN A 184 -29.22 6.49 16.80
CA GLN A 184 -30.54 6.04 16.34
C GLN A 184 -30.53 4.57 15.89
N LEU A 185 -29.48 4.14 15.17
CA LEU A 185 -29.32 2.75 14.78
C LEU A 185 -29.11 1.83 15.99
N ASP A 186 -28.38 2.28 17.00
CA ASP A 186 -28.15 1.52 18.24
C ASP A 186 -29.46 1.37 19.04
N GLU A 187 -30.32 2.39 19.06
CA GLU A 187 -31.65 2.33 19.69
C GLU A 187 -32.62 1.32 19.01
N LEU A 188 -32.52 1.21 17.68
CA LEU A 188 -33.32 0.25 16.90
C LEU A 188 -32.79 -1.18 17.01
N ASN A 189 -31.53 -1.36 17.48
CA ASN A 189 -30.85 -2.65 17.55
C ASN A 189 -31.14 -3.38 18.87
N GLN A 190 -32.29 -4.02 18.97
CA GLN A 190 -32.76 -4.78 20.15
C GLN A 190 -32.30 -6.25 20.19
N GLY A 191 -31.35 -6.65 19.30
CA GLY A 191 -30.88 -8.02 19.17
C GLY A 191 -29.97 -8.52 20.32
N ASP A 192 -29.72 -9.82 20.32
CA ASP A 192 -28.73 -10.46 21.20
C ASP A 192 -27.29 -10.04 20.88
N SER A 193 -26.31 -10.57 21.60
CA SER A 193 -24.90 -10.20 21.44
C SER A 193 -24.34 -10.48 20.02
N VAL A 194 -24.82 -11.53 19.35
CA VAL A 194 -24.39 -11.90 17.99
C VAL A 194 -24.99 -10.96 16.97
N ALA A 195 -26.30 -10.69 17.09
CA ALA A 195 -27.01 -9.72 16.24
C ALA A 195 -26.39 -8.33 16.37
N ARG A 196 -26.04 -7.90 17.59
CA ARG A 196 -25.35 -6.61 17.83
C ARG A 196 -23.96 -6.56 17.18
N ALA A 197 -23.19 -7.64 17.21
CA ALA A 197 -21.89 -7.70 16.56
C ALA A 197 -22.00 -7.56 15.02
N MET A 198 -22.99 -8.23 14.41
CA MET A 198 -23.29 -8.11 12.97
C MET A 198 -23.75 -6.70 12.61
N SER A 199 -24.62 -6.10 13.45
CA SER A 199 -25.09 -4.72 13.28
C SER A 199 -23.94 -3.72 13.32
N ASN A 200 -23.03 -3.85 14.28
CA ASN A 200 -21.84 -3.01 14.38
C ASN A 200 -20.96 -3.10 13.12
N THR A 201 -20.86 -4.28 12.52
CA THR A 201 -20.13 -4.46 11.26
C THR A 201 -20.80 -3.70 10.11
N LYS A 202 -22.14 -3.76 10.01
CA LYS A 202 -22.89 -2.99 9.00
C LYS A 202 -22.76 -1.47 9.19
N VAL A 203 -22.90 -1.00 10.43
CA VAL A 203 -22.73 0.44 10.77
C VAL A 203 -21.31 0.91 10.41
N ARG A 204 -20.31 0.08 10.67
CA ARG A 204 -18.93 0.39 10.29
C ARG A 204 -18.76 0.42 8.77
N SER A 205 -19.35 -0.52 8.04
CA SER A 205 -19.32 -0.51 6.57
C SER A 205 -19.95 0.77 6.02
N LEU A 206 -21.13 1.14 6.51
CA LEU A 206 -21.82 2.38 6.13
C LEU A 206 -20.96 3.63 6.37
N TYR A 207 -20.27 3.69 7.51
CA TYR A 207 -19.35 4.78 7.81
C TYR A 207 -18.18 4.86 6.80
N GLU A 208 -17.58 3.71 6.46
CA GLU A 208 -16.48 3.66 5.49
C GLU A 208 -16.97 4.01 4.06
N ASP A 209 -18.19 3.61 3.69
CA ASP A 209 -18.80 3.97 2.41
C ASP A 209 -19.08 5.48 2.32
N LEU A 210 -19.65 6.08 3.37
CA LEU A 210 -19.81 7.53 3.48
C LEU A 210 -18.47 8.26 3.40
N LYS A 211 -17.46 7.77 4.11
CA LYS A 211 -16.10 8.34 4.08
C LYS A 211 -15.50 8.30 2.69
N ARG A 212 -15.73 7.22 1.96
CA ARG A 212 -15.26 7.05 0.57
C ARG A 212 -15.97 8.02 -0.38
N THR A 213 -17.29 8.14 -0.28
CA THR A 213 -18.09 9.05 -1.11
C THR A 213 -17.77 10.53 -0.80
N ALA A 214 -17.52 10.85 0.47
CA ALA A 214 -17.17 12.21 0.92
C ALA A 214 -15.73 12.63 0.56
N ALA A 215 -14.86 11.67 0.24
CA ALA A 215 -13.45 11.93 -0.05
C ALA A 215 -13.27 12.73 -1.36
N ASP A 216 -12.31 13.65 -1.37
CA ASP A 216 -11.87 14.26 -2.63
C ASP A 216 -10.84 13.39 -3.37
N GLU A 217 -10.53 13.75 -4.62
CA GLU A 217 -9.59 12.99 -5.45
C GLU A 217 -8.22 12.82 -4.77
N LYS A 218 -7.75 13.83 -4.05
CA LYS A 218 -6.46 13.78 -3.34
C LYS A 218 -6.50 12.82 -2.16
N GLN A 219 -7.63 12.75 -1.46
CA GLN A 219 -7.82 11.80 -0.35
C GLN A 219 -7.93 10.38 -0.87
N VAL A 220 -8.66 10.13 -1.97
CA VAL A 220 -8.74 8.83 -2.64
C VAL A 220 -7.35 8.38 -3.11
N GLU A 221 -6.59 9.29 -3.72
CA GLU A 221 -5.22 8.99 -4.13
C GLU A 221 -4.31 8.71 -2.92
N ALA A 222 -4.45 9.48 -1.84
CA ALA A 222 -3.69 9.27 -0.61
C ALA A 222 -4.01 7.92 0.05
N SER A 223 -5.28 7.53 0.14
CA SER A 223 -5.70 6.22 0.64
C SER A 223 -5.11 5.08 -0.20
N SER A 224 -5.12 5.22 -1.53
CA SER A 224 -4.49 4.26 -2.44
C SER A 224 -2.97 4.16 -2.25
N LYS A 225 -2.31 5.29 -1.97
CA LYS A 225 -0.87 5.33 -1.66
C LYS A 225 -0.56 4.70 -0.30
N ILE A 226 -1.40 4.93 0.71
CA ILE A 226 -1.25 4.28 2.04
C ILE A 226 -1.31 2.76 1.89
N ALA A 227 -2.31 2.24 1.16
CA ALA A 227 -2.44 0.81 0.91
C ALA A 227 -1.21 0.24 0.18
N LEU A 228 -0.73 0.95 -0.85
CA LEU A 228 0.46 0.55 -1.61
C LEU A 228 1.73 0.56 -0.76
N TYR A 229 2.01 1.65 -0.02
CA TYR A 229 3.20 1.73 0.84
C TYR A 229 3.16 0.74 2.00
N SER A 230 1.97 0.46 2.54
CA SER A 230 1.81 -0.60 3.55
C SER A 230 2.12 -1.97 2.97
N ALA A 231 1.63 -2.27 1.76
CA ALA A 231 1.96 -3.52 1.07
C ALA A 231 3.46 -3.63 0.72
N LEU A 232 4.11 -2.52 0.37
CA LEU A 232 5.56 -2.46 0.15
C LEU A 232 6.34 -2.73 1.43
N LYS A 233 5.86 -2.30 2.60
CA LYS A 233 6.50 -2.61 3.90
C LYS A 233 6.34 -4.07 4.30
N ASP A 234 5.19 -4.67 4.00
CA ASP A 234 4.91 -6.08 4.29
C ASP A 234 5.61 -7.03 3.31
N HIS A 235 5.78 -6.61 2.06
CA HIS A 235 6.50 -7.37 1.05
C HIS A 235 8.00 -7.30 1.35
N ARG A 236 8.74 -8.41 1.09
CA ARG A 236 10.19 -8.51 1.31
C ARG A 236 10.93 -7.29 0.72
N ASN A 237 11.04 -6.26 1.55
CA ASN A 237 11.49 -4.92 1.15
C ASN A 237 13.02 -4.79 1.14
N ASP A 238 13.71 -5.90 0.84
CA ASP A 238 15.17 -5.99 0.82
C ASP A 238 15.69 -5.96 -0.61
N ILE A 239 15.98 -4.75 -1.08
CA ILE A 239 16.58 -4.56 -2.41
C ILE A 239 18.03 -5.01 -2.47
N THR A 240 18.65 -5.32 -1.33
CA THR A 240 20.03 -5.77 -1.20
C THR A 240 20.15 -7.28 -0.98
N TRP A 241 19.04 -8.02 -1.11
CA TRP A 241 18.99 -9.47 -0.86
C TRP A 241 20.04 -10.24 -1.68
N LYS A 242 20.18 -9.92 -2.97
CA LYS A 242 21.18 -10.57 -3.83
C LYS A 242 22.61 -10.35 -3.33
N TRP A 243 22.91 -9.15 -2.84
CA TRP A 243 24.20 -8.84 -2.23
C TRP A 243 24.44 -9.68 -0.97
N ARG A 244 23.47 -9.75 -0.07
CA ARG A 244 23.59 -10.57 1.15
C ARG A 244 23.84 -12.04 0.84
N GLN A 245 23.13 -12.62 -0.13
CA GLN A 245 23.36 -14.00 -0.57
C GLN A 245 24.76 -14.18 -1.13
N LYS A 246 25.23 -13.25 -1.94
CA LYS A 246 26.59 -13.26 -2.52
C LYS A 246 27.65 -13.19 -1.42
N LYS A 247 27.49 -12.31 -0.44
CA LYS A 247 28.40 -12.18 0.70
C LYS A 247 28.49 -13.48 1.49
N ILE A 248 27.36 -14.10 1.83
CA ILE A 248 27.30 -15.39 2.52
C ILE A 248 28.01 -16.48 1.72
N ALA A 249 27.81 -16.53 0.40
CA ALA A 249 28.47 -17.52 -0.46
C ALA A 249 30.00 -17.34 -0.46
N MET A 250 30.50 -16.10 -0.51
CA MET A 250 31.93 -15.80 -0.45
C MET A 250 32.55 -16.18 0.91
N GLU A 251 31.86 -15.88 2.02
CA GLU A 251 32.32 -16.26 3.37
C GLU A 251 32.33 -17.78 3.57
N THR A 252 31.36 -18.49 3.00
CA THR A 252 31.30 -19.95 3.07
C THR A 252 32.37 -20.63 2.24
N ALA A 253 32.68 -20.10 1.04
CA ALA A 253 33.77 -20.59 0.19
C ALA A 253 35.12 -20.45 0.89
N LYS A 254 35.34 -19.32 1.58
CA LYS A 254 36.59 -19.11 2.34
C LYS A 254 36.78 -20.11 3.48
N LYS A 255 35.71 -20.50 4.18
CA LYS A 255 35.76 -21.50 5.27
C LYS A 255 36.03 -22.92 4.80
N ARG A 256 35.80 -23.23 3.51
CA ARG A 256 36.05 -24.55 2.92
C ARG A 256 37.46 -24.69 2.34
N SER A 257 38.16 -23.58 2.16
CA SER A 257 39.54 -23.54 1.62
C SER A 257 40.64 -23.45 2.70
N LEU A 258 40.24 -23.37 3.97
CA LEU A 258 41.04 -23.50 5.19
C LEU A 258 40.92 -24.92 5.76
#